data_e40eeb1dc08348a96a8ff3c08eb1db5c
#
_entry.id   e40eeb1dc08348a96a8ff3c08eb1db5c
#
_cell.length_a   1.000
_cell.length_b   1.000
_cell.length_c   1.000
_cell.angle_alpha   90.00
_cell.angle_beta   90.00
_cell.angle_gamma   90.00
#
_symmetry.space_group_name_H-M   'P 1'
#
loop_
_entity.id
_entity.type
_entity.pdbx_description
1 polymer ?
#
loop_
_entity_poly.entity_id
_entity_poly.type
_entity_poly.pdbx_seq_one_letter_code
_entity_poly.pdbx_strand_id
1 'polypeptide(L)'
;MAKVSKFGVLLLGLGACASGGNDTTVKNTTADNGIPKVDPTLCDTQGKNVQTYDLNHDNKPDVWRLYKTEDEGGTKVEFMTCKQVDFDHDGRKDWVVAYNRKGMPLYEMADFDYDGKWDMKAVFDPKTGLVAEVERDTDFDGKFDVKEIYDSGGALTSVRRDRNGDGQPDQWEQYRDGVLIAILYDDDFDGKVDRREEIPGAHPKIEMPTTMDPTASGTIGGGSGAPKVPPPAPNPSPVLKKK
;
A
#
# COMPACT_ATOMS: atom_id res chain seq x y z
N MET A 1 61.89 -31.46 7.53
CA MET A 1 61.13 -30.35 8.16
C MET A 1 59.85 -30.17 7.41
N ALA A 2 58.79 -30.72 7.91
CA ALA A 2 57.47 -30.71 7.25
C ALA A 2 56.59 -29.64 7.91
N LYS A 3 56.07 -28.69 7.09
CA LYS A 3 55.14 -27.67 7.52
C LYS A 3 53.69 -28.22 7.47
N VAL A 4 53.07 -28.28 8.63
CA VAL A 4 51.66 -28.68 8.77
C VAL A 4 50.78 -27.48 8.41
N SER A 5 49.95 -27.64 7.38
CA SER A 5 48.95 -26.68 6.97
C SER A 5 47.66 -26.89 7.80
N LYS A 6 47.20 -25.83 8.48
CA LYS A 6 45.94 -25.84 9.23
C LYS A 6 44.76 -25.69 8.26
N PHE A 7 43.93 -26.70 8.18
CA PHE A 7 42.62 -26.64 7.54
C PHE A 7 41.68 -25.80 8.41
N GLY A 8 41.24 -24.67 7.90
CA GLY A 8 40.15 -23.88 8.48
C GLY A 8 38.80 -24.52 8.09
N VAL A 9 38.06 -24.93 9.10
CA VAL A 9 36.66 -25.37 8.94
C VAL A 9 35.79 -24.14 8.66
N LEU A 10 35.26 -24.06 7.45
CA LEU A 10 34.25 -23.09 7.04
C LEU A 10 32.89 -23.56 7.58
N LEU A 11 32.44 -22.97 8.68
CA LEU A 11 31.06 -23.12 9.16
C LEU A 11 30.13 -22.40 8.20
N LEU A 12 29.42 -23.15 7.36
CA LEU A 12 28.26 -22.68 6.63
C LEU A 12 27.16 -22.38 7.64
N GLY A 13 26.98 -21.13 7.98
CA GLY A 13 25.82 -20.65 8.71
C GLY A 13 24.57 -20.88 7.86
N LEU A 14 23.74 -21.82 8.27
CA LEU A 14 22.36 -21.94 7.82
C LEU A 14 21.66 -20.63 8.20
N GLY A 15 21.48 -19.76 7.23
CA GLY A 15 20.62 -18.60 7.37
C GLY A 15 19.20 -19.09 7.62
N ALA A 16 18.72 -18.96 8.85
CA ALA A 16 17.31 -19.08 9.15
C ALA A 16 16.58 -18.04 8.28
N CYS A 17 15.74 -18.53 7.37
CA CYS A 17 14.71 -17.69 6.76
C CYS A 17 13.80 -17.24 7.91
N ALA A 18 14.02 -16.03 8.41
CA ALA A 18 13.04 -15.38 9.25
C ALA A 18 11.78 -15.26 8.38
N SER A 19 10.74 -16.02 8.74
CA SER A 19 9.38 -15.78 8.33
C SER A 19 9.10 -14.32 8.69
N GLY A 20 8.94 -13.45 7.67
CA GLY A 20 8.60 -12.06 7.89
C GLY A 20 7.22 -12.01 8.52
N GLY A 21 7.16 -11.96 9.83
CA GLY A 21 5.96 -11.51 10.53
C GLY A 21 5.64 -10.11 10.03
N ASN A 22 4.37 -9.85 9.75
CA ASN A 22 3.87 -8.53 9.36
C ASN A 22 4.07 -7.59 10.57
N ASP A 23 5.29 -7.00 10.69
CA ASP A 23 5.55 -5.99 11.72
C ASP A 23 4.86 -4.69 11.29
N THR A 24 3.72 -4.42 11.90
CA THR A 24 2.93 -3.19 11.66
C THR A 24 3.32 -2.05 12.58
N THR A 25 4.30 -2.26 13.49
CA THR A 25 4.64 -1.28 14.53
C THR A 25 5.27 -0.01 13.96
N VAL A 26 4.69 1.14 14.27
CA VAL A 26 5.25 2.46 13.98
C VAL A 26 6.33 2.82 14.99
N LYS A 27 7.49 3.28 14.52
CA LYS A 27 8.60 3.67 15.40
C LYS A 27 8.54 5.15 15.71
N ASN A 28 8.70 5.48 16.99
CA ASN A 28 8.91 6.86 17.40
C ASN A 28 10.37 7.27 17.10
N THR A 29 10.54 8.28 16.23
CA THR A 29 11.85 8.82 15.85
C THR A 29 12.00 10.23 16.40
N THR A 30 12.47 10.32 17.68
CA THR A 30 12.76 11.59 18.30
C THR A 30 14.27 11.90 18.29
N ALA A 31 14.61 13.20 18.27
CA ALA A 31 15.96 13.66 18.54
C ALA A 31 16.30 13.56 20.04
N ASP A 32 17.60 13.65 20.40
CA ASP A 32 18.07 13.67 21.79
C ASP A 32 17.42 14.78 22.64
N ASN A 33 16.90 15.83 22.00
CA ASN A 33 16.18 16.94 22.63
C ASN A 33 14.64 16.75 22.67
N GLY A 34 14.12 15.57 22.33
CA GLY A 34 12.70 15.26 22.28
C GLY A 34 11.95 15.84 21.08
N ILE A 35 12.64 16.43 20.09
CA ILE A 35 12.00 16.93 18.87
C ILE A 35 11.86 15.77 17.89
N PRO A 36 10.63 15.48 17.37
CA PRO A 36 10.42 14.44 16.38
C PRO A 36 11.23 14.69 15.10
N LYS A 37 11.81 13.62 14.54
CA LYS A 37 12.59 13.64 13.29
C LYS A 37 11.89 12.82 12.21
N VAL A 38 12.37 13.01 10.98
CA VAL A 38 12.05 12.08 9.88
C VAL A 38 12.48 10.66 10.25
N ASP A 39 11.64 9.69 9.95
CA ASP A 39 11.97 8.28 10.13
C ASP A 39 12.65 7.72 8.88
N PRO A 40 13.95 7.36 8.96
CA PRO A 40 14.69 6.82 7.82
C PRO A 40 14.30 5.38 7.46
N THR A 41 13.56 4.68 8.32
CA THR A 41 13.07 3.32 8.03
C THR A 41 11.85 3.34 7.10
N LEU A 42 11.11 4.46 7.10
CA LEU A 42 9.93 4.66 6.27
C LEU A 42 10.26 5.24 4.90
N CYS A 43 11.36 5.98 4.77
CA CYS A 43 11.80 6.55 3.50
C CYS A 43 13.33 6.67 3.50
N ASP A 44 13.96 6.42 2.34
CA ASP A 44 15.36 6.77 2.16
C ASP A 44 15.57 8.28 2.36
N THR A 45 16.45 8.67 3.28
CA THR A 45 16.77 10.06 3.62
C THR A 45 18.10 10.53 3.08
N GLN A 46 18.91 9.62 2.50
CA GLN A 46 20.29 9.93 2.09
C GLN A 46 20.31 10.95 0.95
N GLY A 47 21.06 12.05 1.15
CA GLY A 47 21.24 13.09 0.13
C GLY A 47 19.97 13.87 -0.20
N LYS A 48 18.98 13.88 0.69
CA LYS A 48 17.72 14.60 0.51
C LYS A 48 17.64 15.84 1.39
N ASN A 49 16.99 16.87 0.88
CA ASN A 49 16.59 18.04 1.64
C ASN A 49 15.27 17.73 2.36
N VAL A 50 15.22 17.95 3.67
CA VAL A 50 14.04 17.74 4.51
C VAL A 50 13.43 19.08 4.85
N GLN A 51 12.18 19.31 4.44
CA GLN A 51 11.37 20.45 4.85
C GLN A 51 10.37 19.99 5.91
N THR A 52 10.21 20.75 6.99
CA THR A 52 9.32 20.42 8.10
C THR A 52 8.27 21.50 8.27
N TYR A 53 7.10 21.10 8.77
CA TYR A 53 5.98 22.00 9.08
C TYR A 53 5.42 21.62 10.44
N ASP A 54 5.13 22.62 11.23
CA ASP A 54 4.47 22.57 12.53
C ASP A 54 3.02 23.04 12.32
N LEU A 55 2.06 22.14 12.46
CA LEU A 55 0.65 22.40 12.14
C LEU A 55 -0.13 22.91 13.36
N ASN A 56 0.25 22.46 14.56
CA ASN A 56 -0.42 22.81 15.82
C ASN A 56 0.26 23.98 16.57
N HIS A 57 1.43 24.46 16.08
CA HIS A 57 2.21 25.56 16.63
C HIS A 57 2.78 25.28 18.04
N ASP A 58 3.16 24.04 18.30
CA ASP A 58 3.82 23.64 19.57
C ASP A 58 5.35 23.69 19.49
N ASN A 59 5.92 24.18 18.38
CA ASN A 59 7.32 24.24 18.02
C ASN A 59 7.98 22.88 17.78
N LYS A 60 7.19 21.85 17.46
CA LYS A 60 7.65 20.57 16.97
C LYS A 60 7.09 20.34 15.56
N PRO A 61 7.85 19.71 14.69
CA PRO A 61 7.33 19.39 13.35
C PRO A 61 6.34 18.21 13.42
N ASP A 62 5.25 18.35 12.63
CA ASP A 62 4.23 17.32 12.41
C ASP A 62 4.30 16.76 11.00
N VAL A 63 4.93 17.48 10.06
CA VAL A 63 5.05 17.07 8.67
C VAL A 63 6.50 17.17 8.21
N TRP A 64 6.98 16.11 7.55
CA TRP A 64 8.29 16.04 6.90
C TRP A 64 8.10 15.76 5.42
N ARG A 65 8.68 16.61 4.58
CA ARG A 65 8.75 16.41 3.13
C ARG A 65 10.20 16.27 2.71
N LEU A 66 10.51 15.18 2.01
CA LEU A 66 11.84 14.86 1.56
C LEU A 66 11.95 15.15 0.07
N TYR A 67 12.93 15.95 -0.29
CA TYR A 67 13.18 16.34 -1.67
C TYR A 67 14.55 15.86 -2.14
N LYS A 68 14.63 15.39 -3.37
CA LYS A 68 15.86 15.09 -4.06
C LYS A 68 16.07 16.11 -5.17
N THR A 69 17.33 16.62 -5.28
CA THR A 69 17.72 17.48 -6.38
C THR A 69 18.63 16.70 -7.33
N GLU A 70 18.32 16.71 -8.61
CA GLU A 70 19.16 16.11 -9.67
C GLU A 70 19.52 17.17 -10.70
N ASP A 71 20.69 17.00 -11.35
CA ASP A 71 21.11 17.87 -12.46
C ASP A 71 20.66 17.26 -13.80
N GLU A 72 19.91 18.01 -14.57
CA GLU A 72 19.43 17.64 -15.90
C GLU A 72 19.99 18.61 -16.95
N GLY A 73 21.15 18.26 -17.48
CA GLY A 73 21.76 19.07 -18.52
C GLY A 73 22.13 20.50 -18.08
N GLY A 74 22.56 20.65 -16.81
CA GLY A 74 22.90 21.94 -16.20
C GLY A 74 21.74 22.63 -15.49
N THR A 75 20.53 22.06 -15.50
CA THR A 75 19.37 22.56 -14.76
C THR A 75 19.12 21.68 -13.53
N LYS A 76 19.07 22.31 -12.35
CA LYS A 76 18.69 21.60 -11.12
C LYS A 76 17.20 21.40 -11.04
N VAL A 77 16.75 20.15 -10.97
CA VAL A 77 15.35 19.77 -10.82
C VAL A 77 15.18 19.17 -9.42
N GLU A 78 14.27 19.76 -8.64
CA GLU A 78 13.92 19.26 -7.30
C GLU A 78 12.55 18.59 -7.37
N PHE A 79 12.42 17.40 -6.77
CA PHE A 79 11.17 16.64 -6.70
C PHE A 79 11.02 15.97 -5.35
N MET A 80 9.77 15.88 -4.87
CA MET A 80 9.45 15.21 -3.61
C MET A 80 9.57 13.70 -3.77
N THR A 81 10.23 13.05 -2.82
CA THR A 81 10.42 11.59 -2.81
C THR A 81 9.67 10.90 -1.68
N CYS A 82 9.30 11.64 -0.64
CA CYS A 82 8.58 11.11 0.49
C CYS A 82 7.88 12.23 1.27
N LYS A 83 6.78 11.87 1.92
CA LYS A 83 6.11 12.70 2.92
C LYS A 83 5.75 11.81 4.11
N GLN A 84 6.03 12.30 5.33
CA GLN A 84 5.65 11.68 6.60
C GLN A 84 4.83 12.69 7.39
N VAL A 85 3.81 12.23 8.12
CA VAL A 85 2.92 13.06 8.92
C VAL A 85 2.66 12.40 10.27
N ASP A 86 2.61 13.21 11.30
CA ASP A 86 2.20 12.92 12.66
C ASP A 86 0.93 13.74 12.89
N PHE A 87 -0.23 13.10 12.89
CA PHE A 87 -1.54 13.79 12.95
C PHE A 87 -2.01 14.03 14.39
N ASP A 88 -1.67 13.13 15.31
CA ASP A 88 -2.07 13.22 16.72
C ASP A 88 -1.01 13.92 17.60
N HIS A 89 0.16 14.25 17.01
CA HIS A 89 1.26 15.01 17.63
C HIS A 89 1.98 14.25 18.75
N ASP A 90 1.96 12.93 18.75
CA ASP A 90 2.62 12.09 19.75
C ASP A 90 4.11 11.84 19.45
N GLY A 91 4.57 12.23 18.25
CA GLY A 91 5.94 12.08 17.75
C GLY A 91 6.15 10.83 16.87
N ARG A 92 5.17 9.95 16.74
CA ARG A 92 5.17 8.85 15.78
C ARG A 92 4.64 9.33 14.43
N LYS A 93 4.73 8.48 13.41
CA LYS A 93 4.21 8.81 12.08
C LYS A 93 2.95 8.01 11.84
N ASP A 94 1.84 8.72 11.60
CA ASP A 94 0.53 8.13 11.34
C ASP A 94 0.29 7.96 9.85
N TRP A 95 1.07 8.65 9.02
CA TRP A 95 0.94 8.54 7.58
C TRP A 95 2.26 8.74 6.87
N VAL A 96 2.53 7.91 5.88
CA VAL A 96 3.70 8.03 5.03
C VAL A 96 3.33 7.70 3.58
N VAL A 97 3.89 8.45 2.64
CA VAL A 97 3.84 8.13 1.22
C VAL A 97 5.19 8.39 0.56
N ALA A 98 5.66 7.44 -0.21
CA ALA A 98 6.85 7.58 -1.04
C ALA A 98 6.44 7.76 -2.51
N TYR A 99 7.23 8.58 -3.21
CA TYR A 99 6.98 8.93 -4.60
C TYR A 99 8.17 8.58 -5.49
N ASN A 100 7.88 8.24 -6.73
CA ASN A 100 8.90 8.19 -7.77
C ASN A 100 9.21 9.61 -8.29
N ARG A 101 10.21 9.70 -9.19
CA ARG A 101 10.65 10.96 -9.78
C ARG A 101 9.53 11.72 -10.53
N LYS A 102 8.52 11.03 -11.03
CA LYS A 102 7.38 11.63 -11.74
C LYS A 102 6.25 12.09 -10.80
N GLY A 103 6.44 11.97 -9.48
CA GLY A 103 5.44 12.30 -8.47
C GLY A 103 4.33 11.25 -8.33
N MET A 104 4.49 10.06 -8.94
CA MET A 104 3.55 8.96 -8.74
C MET A 104 3.90 8.23 -7.44
N PRO A 105 2.90 7.80 -6.65
CA PRO A 105 3.14 7.05 -5.43
C PRO A 105 3.80 5.70 -5.74
N LEU A 106 4.62 5.23 -4.82
CA LEU A 106 5.25 3.91 -4.82
C LEU A 106 4.63 3.04 -3.73
N TYR A 107 4.46 3.60 -2.55
CA TYR A 107 3.72 3.01 -1.45
C TYR A 107 3.16 4.09 -0.54
N GLU A 108 2.15 3.70 0.22
CA GLU A 108 1.49 4.50 1.25
C GLU A 108 1.20 3.61 2.46
N MET A 109 1.35 4.16 3.67
CA MET A 109 0.98 3.49 4.92
C MET A 109 0.25 4.49 5.81
N ALA A 110 -0.75 4.02 6.56
CA ALA A 110 -1.54 4.82 7.47
C ALA A 110 -1.85 4.06 8.75
N ASP A 111 -1.81 4.77 9.87
CA ASP A 111 -2.28 4.41 11.19
C ASP A 111 -3.52 5.28 11.45
N PHE A 112 -4.71 4.70 11.42
CA PHE A 112 -5.97 5.44 11.46
C PHE A 112 -6.53 5.65 12.86
N ASP A 113 -6.16 4.76 13.81
CA ASP A 113 -6.62 4.86 15.19
C ASP A 113 -5.55 5.42 16.14
N TYR A 114 -4.32 5.69 15.59
CA TYR A 114 -3.20 6.31 16.30
C TYR A 114 -2.65 5.46 17.46
N ASP A 115 -2.77 4.14 17.36
CA ASP A 115 -2.24 3.22 18.38
C ASP A 115 -0.74 2.94 18.22
N GLY A 116 -0.15 3.38 17.12
CA GLY A 116 1.24 3.20 16.74
C GLY A 116 1.50 1.94 15.94
N LYS A 117 0.47 1.41 15.29
CA LYS A 117 0.57 0.33 14.32
C LYS A 117 -0.06 0.75 12.99
N TRP A 118 0.38 0.12 11.91
CA TRP A 118 -0.17 0.43 10.60
C TRP A 118 -1.46 -0.34 10.35
N ASP A 119 -2.54 0.37 10.01
CA ASP A 119 -3.84 -0.19 9.64
C ASP A 119 -3.99 -0.37 8.13
N MET A 120 -3.18 0.33 7.37
CA MET A 120 -3.19 0.23 5.91
C MET A 120 -1.78 0.30 5.34
N LYS A 121 -1.53 -0.52 4.33
CA LYS A 121 -0.36 -0.43 3.46
C LYS A 121 -0.78 -0.64 2.02
N ALA A 122 -0.58 0.35 1.17
CA ALA A 122 -0.83 0.29 -0.26
C ALA A 122 0.50 0.30 -1.04
N VAL A 123 0.58 -0.53 -2.07
CA VAL A 123 1.69 -0.56 -3.03
C VAL A 123 1.17 -0.19 -4.40
N PHE A 124 1.90 0.65 -5.13
CA PHE A 124 1.50 1.17 -6.42
C PHE A 124 2.44 0.68 -7.54
N ASP A 125 1.88 0.47 -8.72
CA ASP A 125 2.69 0.20 -9.90
C ASP A 125 3.51 1.46 -10.26
N PRO A 126 4.85 1.36 -10.30
CA PRO A 126 5.71 2.52 -10.51
C PRO A 126 5.63 3.12 -11.91
N LYS A 127 5.02 2.43 -12.88
CA LYS A 127 4.86 2.88 -14.25
C LYS A 127 3.54 3.62 -14.48
N THR A 128 2.47 3.13 -13.85
CA THR A 128 1.12 3.68 -14.02
C THR A 128 0.68 4.57 -12.86
N GLY A 129 1.24 4.36 -11.65
CA GLY A 129 0.79 5.01 -10.42
C GLY A 129 -0.54 4.47 -9.90
N LEU A 130 -1.07 3.40 -10.50
CA LEU A 130 -2.28 2.74 -10.02
C LEU A 130 -1.94 1.83 -8.85
N VAL A 131 -2.90 1.63 -7.95
CA VAL A 131 -2.75 0.68 -6.85
C VAL A 131 -2.59 -0.74 -7.41
N ALA A 132 -1.64 -1.50 -6.87
CA ALA A 132 -1.39 -2.89 -7.21
C ALA A 132 -1.82 -3.83 -6.09
N GLU A 133 -1.63 -3.40 -4.84
CA GLU A 133 -1.93 -4.18 -3.65
C GLU A 133 -2.30 -3.27 -2.49
N VAL A 134 -3.26 -3.68 -1.64
CA VAL A 134 -3.55 -3.03 -0.36
C VAL A 134 -3.67 -4.10 0.71
N GLU A 135 -2.95 -3.92 1.82
CA GLU A 135 -3.12 -4.68 3.07
C GLU A 135 -3.84 -3.79 4.09
N ARG A 136 -4.78 -4.37 4.84
CA ARG A 136 -5.55 -3.67 5.87
C ARG A 136 -5.63 -4.49 7.15
N ASP A 137 -5.55 -3.80 8.25
CA ASP A 137 -5.97 -4.24 9.57
C ASP A 137 -7.39 -3.69 9.78
N THR A 138 -8.41 -4.55 9.72
CA THR A 138 -9.81 -4.09 9.75
C THR A 138 -10.44 -4.16 11.11
N ASP A 139 -9.83 -4.86 12.05
CA ASP A 139 -10.27 -4.95 13.46
C ASP A 139 -9.35 -4.22 14.44
N PHE A 140 -8.26 -3.59 13.93
CA PHE A 140 -7.31 -2.78 14.69
C PHE A 140 -6.57 -3.56 15.79
N ASP A 141 -6.27 -4.83 15.54
CA ASP A 141 -5.48 -5.66 16.47
C ASP A 141 -3.97 -5.51 16.27
N GLY A 142 -3.54 -4.83 15.22
CA GLY A 142 -2.17 -4.58 14.80
C GLY A 142 -1.63 -5.67 13.88
N LYS A 143 -2.51 -6.38 13.16
CA LYS A 143 -2.15 -7.33 12.12
C LYS A 143 -3.01 -7.08 10.88
N PHE A 144 -2.41 -7.18 9.71
CA PHE A 144 -3.18 -7.12 8.47
C PHE A 144 -3.99 -8.40 8.28
N ASP A 145 -5.31 -8.25 8.24
CA ASP A 145 -6.29 -9.33 8.07
C ASP A 145 -6.93 -9.37 6.69
N VAL A 146 -6.78 -8.32 5.89
CA VAL A 146 -7.29 -8.23 4.52
C VAL A 146 -6.19 -7.84 3.56
N LYS A 147 -6.11 -8.55 2.43
CA LYS A 147 -5.22 -8.23 1.31
C LYS A 147 -6.00 -8.16 0.00
N GLU A 148 -6.00 -6.99 -0.61
CA GLU A 148 -6.61 -6.68 -1.90
C GLU A 148 -5.54 -6.69 -3.00
N ILE A 149 -5.83 -7.30 -4.15
CA ILE A 149 -4.91 -7.38 -5.29
C ILE A 149 -5.62 -6.82 -6.52
N TYR A 150 -4.93 -5.93 -7.22
CA TYR A 150 -5.43 -5.22 -8.39
C TYR A 150 -4.61 -5.59 -9.64
N ASP A 151 -5.24 -5.53 -10.80
CA ASP A 151 -4.54 -5.69 -12.08
C ASP A 151 -3.84 -4.40 -12.52
N SER A 152 -3.15 -4.47 -13.65
CA SER A 152 -2.44 -3.31 -14.23
C SER A 152 -3.36 -2.19 -14.72
N GLY A 153 -4.65 -2.43 -14.84
CA GLY A 153 -5.68 -1.45 -15.15
C GLY A 153 -6.31 -0.80 -13.91
N GLY A 154 -5.94 -1.28 -12.69
CA GLY A 154 -6.49 -0.83 -11.42
C GLY A 154 -7.81 -1.51 -11.04
N ALA A 155 -8.22 -2.58 -11.73
CA ALA A 155 -9.38 -3.36 -11.35
C ALA A 155 -9.04 -4.38 -10.27
N LEU A 156 -9.91 -4.50 -9.24
CA LEU A 156 -9.77 -5.51 -8.20
C LEU A 156 -9.91 -6.91 -8.80
N THR A 157 -8.94 -7.79 -8.52
CA THR A 157 -8.91 -9.17 -9.03
C THR A 157 -9.10 -10.20 -7.94
N SER A 158 -8.64 -9.93 -6.72
CA SER A 158 -8.71 -10.86 -5.60
C SER A 158 -8.70 -10.12 -4.26
N VAL A 159 -9.44 -10.65 -3.29
CA VAL A 159 -9.30 -10.29 -1.87
C VAL A 159 -9.01 -11.57 -1.09
N ARG A 160 -8.12 -11.48 -0.13
CA ARG A 160 -7.79 -12.55 0.82
C ARG A 160 -8.12 -12.03 2.22
N ARG A 161 -8.74 -12.87 3.05
CA ARG A 161 -9.08 -12.54 4.44
C ARG A 161 -8.59 -13.62 5.37
N ASP A 162 -7.98 -13.19 6.44
CA ASP A 162 -7.66 -13.98 7.62
C ASP A 162 -8.77 -13.69 8.64
N ARG A 163 -9.74 -14.63 8.79
CA ARG A 163 -10.92 -14.45 9.65
C ARG A 163 -10.67 -14.91 11.08
N ASN A 164 -9.66 -15.76 11.28
CA ASN A 164 -9.34 -16.33 12.57
C ASN A 164 -8.14 -15.67 13.27
N GLY A 165 -7.41 -14.77 12.59
CA GLY A 165 -6.27 -14.02 13.12
C GLY A 165 -4.98 -14.82 13.27
N ASP A 166 -4.85 -15.98 12.57
CA ASP A 166 -3.66 -16.83 12.67
C ASP A 166 -2.52 -16.42 11.72
N GLY A 167 -2.75 -15.42 10.87
CA GLY A 167 -1.80 -14.88 9.90
C GLY A 167 -1.83 -15.59 8.55
N GLN A 168 -2.78 -16.49 8.32
CA GLN A 168 -3.01 -17.13 7.03
C GLN A 168 -4.42 -16.83 6.53
N PRO A 169 -4.60 -16.58 5.22
CA PRO A 169 -5.93 -16.34 4.69
C PRO A 169 -6.75 -17.63 4.69
N ASP A 170 -8.00 -17.53 5.13
CA ASP A 170 -9.00 -18.60 5.13
C ASP A 170 -10.25 -18.28 4.30
N GLN A 171 -10.27 -17.11 3.65
CA GLN A 171 -11.27 -16.75 2.66
C GLN A 171 -10.61 -16.04 1.48
N TRP A 172 -11.00 -16.44 0.25
CA TRP A 172 -10.52 -15.82 -0.99
C TRP A 172 -11.71 -15.41 -1.85
N GLU A 173 -11.78 -14.14 -2.20
CA GLU A 173 -12.73 -13.59 -3.13
C GLU A 173 -12.06 -13.45 -4.51
N GLN A 174 -12.74 -13.88 -5.56
CA GLN A 174 -12.25 -13.78 -6.94
C GLN A 174 -13.11 -12.80 -7.72
N TYR A 175 -12.46 -11.90 -8.41
CA TYR A 175 -13.11 -10.85 -9.20
C TYR A 175 -12.73 -10.99 -10.67
N ARG A 176 -13.65 -10.60 -11.55
CA ARG A 176 -13.41 -10.43 -12.97
C ARG A 176 -14.04 -9.11 -13.40
N ASP A 177 -13.22 -8.25 -14.01
CA ASP A 177 -13.62 -6.90 -14.41
C ASP A 177 -14.27 -6.09 -13.25
N GLY A 178 -13.73 -6.27 -12.03
CA GLY A 178 -14.23 -5.63 -10.82
C GLY A 178 -15.53 -6.24 -10.23
N VAL A 179 -16.05 -7.34 -10.81
CA VAL A 179 -17.24 -8.03 -10.35
C VAL A 179 -16.85 -9.29 -9.59
N LEU A 180 -17.38 -9.49 -8.38
CA LEU A 180 -17.18 -10.70 -7.58
C LEU A 180 -17.82 -11.88 -8.30
N ILE A 181 -17.01 -12.92 -8.60
CA ILE A 181 -17.48 -14.12 -9.33
C ILE A 181 -17.50 -15.37 -8.47
N ALA A 182 -16.65 -15.47 -7.47
CA ALA A 182 -16.60 -16.62 -6.57
C ALA A 182 -15.98 -16.23 -5.22
N ILE A 183 -16.38 -16.98 -4.17
CA ILE A 183 -15.73 -16.94 -2.86
C ILE A 183 -15.32 -18.37 -2.52
N LEU A 184 -14.08 -18.53 -2.04
CA LEU A 184 -13.53 -19.79 -1.56
C LEU A 184 -13.33 -19.67 -0.05
N TYR A 185 -13.52 -20.78 0.66
CA TYR A 185 -13.39 -20.83 2.11
C TYR A 185 -12.55 -22.03 2.52
N ASP A 186 -11.72 -21.82 3.50
CA ASP A 186 -11.12 -22.84 4.36
C ASP A 186 -11.89 -22.77 5.68
N ASP A 187 -12.80 -23.69 5.89
CA ASP A 187 -13.74 -23.64 7.01
C ASP A 187 -13.17 -24.35 8.27
N ASP A 188 -12.15 -25.23 8.11
CA ASP A 188 -11.47 -25.92 9.20
C ASP A 188 -10.05 -25.38 9.49
N PHE A 189 -9.60 -24.36 8.72
CA PHE A 189 -8.33 -23.65 8.91
C PHE A 189 -7.09 -24.54 8.74
N ASP A 190 -7.16 -25.55 7.87
CA ASP A 190 -6.04 -26.46 7.57
C ASP A 190 -5.12 -25.94 6.44
N GLY A 191 -5.42 -24.78 5.88
CA GLY A 191 -4.69 -24.15 4.76
C GLY A 191 -5.15 -24.62 3.38
N LYS A 192 -6.28 -25.36 3.31
CA LYS A 192 -6.84 -25.84 2.05
C LYS A 192 -8.28 -25.36 1.88
N VAL A 193 -8.68 -25.16 0.63
CA VAL A 193 -10.05 -24.76 0.32
C VAL A 193 -11.00 -25.95 0.49
N ASP A 194 -11.96 -25.81 1.39
CA ASP A 194 -13.05 -26.78 1.63
C ASP A 194 -14.26 -26.53 0.76
N ARG A 195 -14.59 -25.26 0.54
CA ARG A 195 -15.84 -24.86 -0.10
C ARG A 195 -15.61 -23.71 -1.08
N ARG A 196 -16.33 -23.76 -2.20
CA ARG A 196 -16.40 -22.70 -3.19
C ARG A 196 -17.85 -22.31 -3.42
N GLU A 197 -18.12 -21.01 -3.38
CA GLU A 197 -19.41 -20.42 -3.70
C GLU A 197 -19.28 -19.58 -4.98
N GLU A 198 -20.04 -19.94 -6.01
CA GLU A 198 -20.13 -19.17 -7.26
C GLU A 198 -21.21 -18.10 -7.10
N ILE A 199 -20.94 -16.87 -7.56
CA ILE A 199 -21.90 -15.77 -7.49
C ILE A 199 -22.75 -15.78 -8.77
N PRO A 200 -24.07 -16.14 -8.69
CA PRO A 200 -24.94 -16.22 -9.85
C PRO A 200 -25.13 -14.87 -10.54
N GLY A 201 -25.02 -14.83 -11.86
CA GLY A 201 -25.20 -13.61 -12.64
C GLY A 201 -24.03 -12.64 -12.67
N ALA A 202 -22.92 -13.00 -12.05
CA ALA A 202 -21.67 -12.22 -12.01
C ALA A 202 -20.88 -12.19 -13.35
N HIS A 203 -21.44 -12.75 -14.41
CA HIS A 203 -20.89 -12.52 -15.75
C HIS A 203 -21.34 -11.15 -16.23
N PRO A 204 -20.45 -10.25 -16.63
CA PRO A 204 -20.85 -9.06 -17.33
C PRO A 204 -21.71 -9.53 -18.51
N LYS A 205 -22.96 -9.07 -18.58
CA LYS A 205 -23.77 -9.23 -19.77
C LYS A 205 -23.02 -8.51 -20.88
N ILE A 206 -22.26 -9.27 -21.69
CA ILE A 206 -21.84 -8.78 -22.97
C ILE A 206 -23.13 -8.73 -23.78
N GLU A 207 -23.80 -7.60 -23.70
CA GLU A 207 -24.85 -7.28 -24.66
C GLU A 207 -24.13 -7.10 -25.99
N MET A 208 -23.98 -8.21 -26.71
CA MET A 208 -23.63 -8.13 -28.11
C MET A 208 -24.74 -7.33 -28.78
N PRO A 209 -24.43 -6.24 -29.51
CA PRO A 209 -25.43 -5.50 -30.24
C PRO A 209 -26.12 -6.47 -31.20
N THR A 210 -27.39 -6.72 -31.00
CA THR A 210 -28.18 -7.76 -31.67
C THR A 210 -28.52 -7.41 -33.12
N THR A 211 -28.04 -6.31 -33.68
CA THR A 211 -28.20 -5.97 -35.11
C THR A 211 -27.03 -5.14 -35.61
N MET A 212 -26.15 -5.76 -36.39
CA MET A 212 -25.40 -4.99 -37.40
C MET A 212 -26.41 -4.65 -38.53
N ASP A 213 -26.86 -3.40 -38.57
CA ASP A 213 -27.54 -2.86 -39.74
C ASP A 213 -26.47 -2.67 -40.84
N PRO A 214 -26.51 -3.41 -41.95
CA PRO A 214 -25.49 -3.34 -42.98
C PRO A 214 -25.54 -2.03 -43.82
N THR A 215 -26.40 -1.08 -43.46
CA THR A 215 -26.59 0.14 -44.26
C THR A 215 -26.10 1.43 -43.58
N ALA A 216 -25.52 1.38 -42.38
CA ALA A 216 -24.99 2.57 -41.70
C ALA A 216 -23.56 2.90 -42.21
N SER A 217 -23.48 3.56 -43.35
CA SER A 217 -22.31 4.35 -43.76
C SER A 217 -22.25 5.62 -42.90
N GLY A 218 -21.55 5.56 -41.75
CA GLY A 218 -21.38 6.69 -40.82
C GLY A 218 -19.93 7.00 -40.58
N THR A 219 -19.57 8.18 -40.98
CA THR A 219 -18.30 8.89 -40.81
C THR A 219 -17.68 8.72 -39.44
N ILE A 220 -16.39 8.37 -39.38
CA ILE A 220 -15.59 8.26 -38.17
C ILE A 220 -15.33 9.66 -37.62
N GLY A 221 -16.13 10.07 -36.63
CA GLY A 221 -15.88 11.23 -35.80
C GLY A 221 -15.13 10.81 -34.54
N GLY A 222 -13.85 11.21 -34.42
CA GLY A 222 -13.05 10.96 -33.23
C GLY A 222 -13.62 11.70 -32.01
N GLY A 223 -14.11 10.97 -31.02
CA GLY A 223 -14.49 11.46 -29.73
C GLY A 223 -13.59 10.86 -28.65
N SER A 224 -12.56 11.61 -28.24
CA SER A 224 -11.74 11.30 -27.07
C SER A 224 -12.53 11.60 -25.80
N GLY A 225 -13.25 10.61 -25.29
CA GLY A 225 -13.90 10.67 -23.97
C GLY A 225 -13.27 9.64 -23.05
N ALA A 226 -12.30 10.06 -22.24
CA ALA A 226 -11.83 9.24 -21.12
C ALA A 226 -12.99 8.98 -20.15
N PRO A 227 -13.15 7.76 -19.60
CA PRO A 227 -14.16 7.49 -18.59
C PRO A 227 -13.90 8.34 -17.36
N LYS A 228 -14.89 9.11 -16.92
CA LYS A 228 -14.87 9.85 -15.66
C LYS A 228 -14.91 8.84 -14.52
N VAL A 229 -13.78 8.71 -13.81
CA VAL A 229 -13.72 8.01 -12.52
C VAL A 229 -14.60 8.82 -11.55
N PRO A 230 -15.59 8.20 -10.86
CA PRO A 230 -16.34 8.89 -9.83
C PRO A 230 -15.38 9.31 -8.69
N PRO A 231 -15.60 10.47 -8.05
CA PRO A 231 -14.79 10.89 -6.92
C PRO A 231 -14.88 9.88 -5.78
N PRO A 232 -13.80 9.67 -5.01
CA PRO A 232 -13.82 8.81 -3.84
C PRO A 232 -14.88 9.30 -2.86
N ALA A 233 -15.56 8.37 -2.21
CA ALA A 233 -16.55 8.68 -1.19
C ALA A 233 -15.93 9.56 -0.10
N PRO A 234 -16.65 10.57 0.44
CA PRO A 234 -16.13 11.43 1.49
C PRO A 234 -15.82 10.58 2.73
N ASN A 235 -14.64 10.79 3.31
CA ASN A 235 -14.25 10.19 4.56
C ASN A 235 -15.32 10.44 5.63
N PRO A 236 -15.69 9.45 6.45
CA PRO A 236 -16.59 9.67 7.57
C PRO A 236 -15.94 10.68 8.53
N SER A 237 -16.69 11.74 8.84
CA SER A 237 -16.25 12.76 9.80
C SER A 237 -15.99 12.13 11.16
N PRO A 238 -14.93 12.52 11.88
CA PRO A 238 -14.63 11.99 13.20
C PRO A 238 -15.79 12.28 14.16
N VAL A 239 -16.30 11.23 14.79
CA VAL A 239 -17.35 11.34 15.82
C VAL A 239 -16.71 11.90 17.09
N LEU A 240 -16.90 13.19 17.33
CA LEU A 240 -16.55 13.84 18.59
C LEU A 240 -17.32 13.19 19.75
N LYS A 241 -16.65 12.34 20.54
CA LYS A 241 -17.19 11.89 21.82
C LYS A 241 -17.20 13.09 22.78
N LYS A 242 -18.39 13.61 23.07
CA LYS A 242 -18.58 14.56 24.17
C LYS A 242 -18.27 13.86 25.49
N LYS A 243 -17.36 14.47 26.25
CA LYS A 243 -17.19 14.18 27.69
C LYS A 243 -18.38 14.70 28.49
#